data_21d82638738f76909dd84d6f1e41e594
#
_entry.id   21d82638738f76909dd84d6f1e41e594
#
_cell.length_a   1.000
_cell.length_b   1.000
_cell.length_c   1.000
_cell.angle_alpha   90.00
_cell.angle_beta   90.00
_cell.angle_gamma   90.00
#
_symmetry.space_group_name_H-M   'P 1'
#
loop_
_entity.id
_entity.type
_entity.pdbx_description
1 polymer ?
#
loop_
_entity_poly.entity_id
_entity_poly.type
_entity_poly.pdbx_seq_one_letter_code
_entity_poly.pdbx_strand_id
1 'polypeptide(L)'
;FALSNVTDTGNFVDGLKYIYDKAPERFSMILSKGEIITPNGRDAWWDLPGLAVLIGGMWVANLYYWGFNQYIIQRTLAAKSLEEGQKGIVFAAFLKLIIPLIVVLPGIIAYVMNLDPETGQLNMALLSNEGFLGTAGNIANDNAAPWLIKNFIPVGLKGLILAALAAAIVS
;
A
#
# COMPACT_ATOMS: atom_id res chain seq x y z
N PHE A 1 8.81 -11.32 -6.77
CA PHE A 1 10.12 -11.69 -6.16
C PHE A 1 10.03 -11.70 -4.62
N ALA A 2 9.63 -10.60 -3.95
CA ALA A 2 9.47 -10.59 -2.49
C ALA A 2 8.51 -11.69 -1.99
N LEU A 3 7.35 -11.84 -2.63
CA LEU A 3 6.36 -12.89 -2.30
C LEU A 3 6.91 -14.31 -2.44
N SER A 4 7.72 -14.57 -3.45
CA SER A 4 8.34 -15.89 -3.64
C SER A 4 9.42 -16.19 -2.61
N ASN A 5 9.95 -15.20 -1.91
CA ASN A 5 10.94 -15.37 -0.86
C ASN A 5 10.36 -15.43 0.55
N VAL A 6 9.05 -15.22 0.70
CA VAL A 6 8.35 -15.33 2.00
C VAL A 6 8.19 -16.79 2.44
N THR A 7 8.17 -17.72 1.47
CA THR A 7 8.09 -19.16 1.71
C THR A 7 9.27 -19.88 1.09
N ASP A 8 9.65 -21.01 1.65
CA ASP A 8 10.74 -21.88 1.14
C ASP A 8 10.43 -22.47 -0.24
N THR A 9 9.17 -22.48 -0.66
CA THR A 9 8.74 -23.03 -1.95
C THR A 9 9.10 -22.14 -3.14
N GLY A 10 9.41 -20.88 -2.92
CA GLY A 10 9.74 -19.92 -3.98
C GLY A 10 8.57 -19.59 -4.92
N ASN A 11 7.35 -20.03 -4.60
CA ASN A 11 6.17 -19.87 -5.43
C ASN A 11 5.39 -18.60 -5.01
N PHE A 12 4.99 -17.80 -6.00
CA PHE A 12 4.20 -16.57 -5.78
C PHE A 12 2.86 -16.83 -5.09
N VAL A 13 2.15 -17.89 -5.49
CA VAL A 13 0.82 -18.23 -4.97
C VAL A 13 0.90 -18.69 -3.51
N ASP A 14 1.91 -19.49 -3.18
CA ASP A 14 2.14 -19.95 -1.81
C ASP A 14 2.54 -18.78 -0.90
N GLY A 15 3.37 -17.87 -1.42
CA GLY A 15 3.71 -16.64 -0.71
C GLY A 15 2.49 -15.76 -0.43
N LEU A 16 1.59 -15.59 -1.39
CA LEU A 16 0.35 -14.84 -1.20
C LEU A 16 -0.57 -15.49 -0.17
N LYS A 17 -0.71 -16.81 -0.24
CA LYS A 17 -1.51 -17.57 0.73
C LYS A 17 -0.91 -17.46 2.13
N TYR A 18 0.40 -17.58 2.26
CA TYR A 18 1.10 -17.46 3.53
C TYR A 18 0.88 -16.09 4.20
N ILE A 19 1.03 -14.99 3.46
CA ILE A 19 0.80 -13.65 4.04
C ILE A 19 -0.67 -13.44 4.41
N TYR A 20 -1.61 -14.02 3.65
CA TYR A 20 -3.03 -13.98 3.99
C TYR A 20 -3.33 -14.75 5.28
N ASP A 21 -2.77 -15.95 5.45
CA ASP A 21 -2.96 -16.78 6.64
C ASP A 21 -2.32 -16.17 7.89
N LYS A 22 -1.22 -15.43 7.73
CA LYS A 22 -0.49 -14.78 8.85
C LYS A 22 -1.08 -13.44 9.29
N ALA A 23 -1.74 -12.72 8.39
CA ALA A 23 -2.27 -11.39 8.67
C ALA A 23 -3.59 -11.14 7.90
N PRO A 24 -4.64 -11.96 8.11
CA PRO A 24 -5.91 -11.85 7.38
C PRO A 24 -6.59 -10.49 7.62
N GLU A 25 -6.43 -9.92 8.81
CA GLU A 25 -6.98 -8.60 9.19
C GLU A 25 -6.41 -7.46 8.34
N ARG A 26 -5.21 -7.62 7.78
CA ARG A 26 -4.58 -6.60 6.93
C ARG A 26 -5.14 -6.56 5.51
N PHE A 27 -5.91 -7.56 5.12
CA PHE A 27 -6.60 -7.61 3.83
C PHE A 27 -8.02 -7.04 3.91
N SER A 28 -8.53 -6.72 5.10
CA SER A 28 -9.81 -6.06 5.28
C SER A 28 -9.65 -4.55 5.31
N MET A 29 -10.45 -3.85 4.50
CA MET A 29 -10.56 -2.40 4.56
C MET A 29 -11.64 -1.91 5.54
N ILE A 30 -12.46 -2.83 6.04
CA ILE A 30 -13.53 -2.52 6.98
C ILE A 30 -13.11 -3.05 8.34
N LEU A 31 -12.63 -2.16 9.19
CA LEU A 31 -12.19 -2.49 10.53
C LEU A 31 -13.31 -2.26 11.54
N SER A 32 -13.43 -3.17 12.50
CA SER A 32 -14.23 -2.98 13.70
C SER A 32 -13.43 -2.24 14.77
N LYS A 33 -14.13 -1.50 15.63
CA LYS A 33 -13.46 -0.78 16.71
C LYS A 33 -12.79 -1.76 17.68
N GLY A 34 -11.50 -1.57 17.94
CA GLY A 34 -10.69 -2.44 18.79
C GLY A 34 -10.14 -3.70 18.11
N GLU A 35 -10.37 -3.89 16.81
CA GLU A 35 -9.92 -5.07 16.06
C GLU A 35 -8.40 -5.07 15.84
N ILE A 36 -7.83 -3.91 15.51
CA ILE A 36 -6.41 -3.74 15.30
C ILE A 36 -5.90 -2.60 16.18
N ILE A 37 -5.08 -2.94 17.16
CA ILE A 37 -4.36 -1.96 17.95
C ILE A 37 -2.95 -1.81 17.39
N THR A 38 -2.59 -0.61 17.00
CA THR A 38 -1.23 -0.31 16.51
C THR A 38 -0.22 -0.45 17.65
N PRO A 39 1.07 -0.70 17.36
CA PRO A 39 2.11 -0.79 18.38
C PRO A 39 2.20 0.43 19.31
N ASN A 40 1.70 1.58 18.85
CA ASN A 40 1.62 2.82 19.63
C ASN A 40 0.37 2.89 20.54
N GLY A 41 -0.38 1.80 20.68
CA GLY A 41 -1.60 1.73 21.50
C GLY A 41 -2.83 2.42 20.88
N ARG A 42 -2.75 2.89 19.64
CA ARG A 42 -3.86 3.54 18.94
C ARG A 42 -4.69 2.51 18.17
N ASP A 43 -6.01 2.61 18.27
CA ASP A 43 -6.92 1.80 17.47
C ASP A 43 -6.90 2.25 16.00
N ALA A 44 -6.58 1.33 15.09
CA ALA A 44 -6.53 1.57 13.65
C ALA A 44 -7.89 1.96 13.06
N TRP A 45 -8.99 1.68 13.76
CA TRP A 45 -10.33 2.12 13.38
C TRP A 45 -10.43 3.65 13.25
N TRP A 46 -9.68 4.43 14.02
CA TRP A 46 -9.67 5.88 13.92
C TRP A 46 -9.04 6.40 12.62
N ASP A 47 -8.15 5.62 12.02
CA ASP A 47 -7.52 5.99 10.74
C ASP A 47 -8.40 5.59 9.55
N LEU A 48 -9.20 4.52 9.71
CA LEU A 48 -10.13 4.04 8.71
C LEU A 48 -11.47 3.62 9.36
N PRO A 49 -12.36 4.59 9.70
CA PRO A 49 -13.57 4.34 10.48
C PRO A 49 -14.65 3.57 9.69
N GLY A 50 -14.30 2.43 9.11
CA GLY A 50 -15.20 1.42 8.57
C GLY A 50 -16.23 1.93 7.56
N LEU A 51 -17.47 1.47 7.71
CA LEU A 51 -18.58 1.78 6.79
C LEU A 51 -18.93 3.27 6.72
N ALA A 52 -18.68 4.05 7.79
CA ALA A 52 -18.98 5.48 7.80
C ALA A 52 -18.18 6.27 6.76
N VAL A 53 -16.90 5.89 6.55
CA VAL A 53 -16.08 6.50 5.49
C VAL A 53 -16.59 6.07 4.11
N LEU A 54 -16.96 4.81 3.96
CA LEU A 54 -17.39 4.25 2.68
C LEU A 54 -18.71 4.88 2.21
N ILE A 55 -19.66 5.05 3.11
CA ILE A 55 -21.00 5.60 2.80
C ILE A 55 -21.00 7.14 2.77
N GLY A 56 -20.25 7.78 3.66
CA GLY A 56 -20.25 9.24 3.81
C GLY A 56 -19.08 9.95 3.12
N GLY A 57 -17.87 9.77 3.63
CA GLY A 57 -16.69 10.56 3.23
C GLY A 57 -16.16 10.25 1.83
N MET A 58 -16.16 8.99 1.41
CA MET A 58 -15.57 8.60 0.13
C MET A 58 -16.30 9.17 -1.08
N TRP A 59 -17.61 9.35 -1.01
CA TRP A 59 -18.37 9.96 -2.10
C TRP A 59 -17.95 11.39 -2.37
N VAL A 60 -17.76 12.18 -1.30
CA VAL A 60 -17.33 13.58 -1.42
C VAL A 60 -15.94 13.65 -2.04
N ALA A 61 -15.01 12.83 -1.55
CA ALA A 61 -13.65 12.78 -2.08
C ALA A 61 -13.61 12.31 -3.55
N ASN A 62 -14.40 11.30 -3.92
CA ASN A 62 -14.45 10.79 -5.27
C ASN A 62 -15.13 11.76 -6.24
N LEU A 63 -16.22 12.42 -5.85
CA LEU A 63 -16.86 13.47 -6.65
C LEU A 63 -15.89 14.62 -6.91
N TYR A 64 -15.18 15.07 -5.86
CA TYR A 64 -14.16 16.10 -6.02
C TYR A 64 -13.05 15.65 -6.98
N TYR A 65 -12.49 14.46 -6.74
CA TYR A 65 -11.36 13.96 -7.52
C TYR A 65 -11.68 13.76 -8.99
N TRP A 66 -12.82 13.12 -9.30
CA TRP A 66 -13.21 12.81 -10.68
C TRP A 66 -13.95 13.92 -11.38
N GLY A 67 -14.70 14.75 -10.64
CA GLY A 67 -15.58 15.76 -11.20
C GLY A 67 -15.06 17.20 -11.14
N PHE A 68 -14.22 17.53 -10.16
CA PHE A 68 -13.82 18.93 -9.92
C PHE A 68 -12.29 19.13 -9.87
N ASN A 69 -11.50 18.07 -9.88
CA ASN A 69 -10.05 18.20 -9.90
C ASN A 69 -9.58 18.65 -11.29
N GLN A 70 -8.99 19.84 -11.35
CA GLN A 70 -8.55 20.46 -12.57
C GLN A 70 -7.60 19.57 -13.40
N TYR A 71 -6.65 18.89 -12.78
CA TYR A 71 -5.69 18.02 -13.48
C TYR A 71 -6.34 16.86 -14.23
N ILE A 72 -7.43 16.33 -13.71
CA ILE A 72 -8.14 15.19 -14.31
C ILE A 72 -9.10 15.69 -15.37
N ILE A 73 -9.90 16.74 -15.05
CA ILE A 73 -10.89 17.30 -15.97
C ILE A 73 -10.23 17.89 -17.22
N GLN A 74 -9.13 18.64 -17.08
CA GLN A 74 -8.43 19.20 -18.23
C GLN A 74 -8.02 18.15 -19.25
N ARG A 75 -7.50 17.02 -18.82
CA ARG A 75 -7.11 15.92 -19.71
C ARG A 75 -8.30 15.31 -20.43
N THR A 76 -9.42 15.20 -19.76
CA THR A 76 -10.67 14.68 -20.34
C THR A 76 -11.28 15.65 -21.34
N LEU A 77 -11.27 16.95 -21.00
CA LEU A 77 -11.79 18.01 -21.90
C LEU A 77 -10.90 18.24 -23.13
N ALA A 78 -9.60 17.94 -23.03
CA ALA A 78 -8.66 18.02 -24.15
C ALA A 78 -8.72 16.81 -25.09
N ALA A 79 -9.59 15.83 -24.83
CA ALA A 79 -9.78 14.68 -25.71
C ALA A 79 -10.40 15.11 -27.05
N LYS A 80 -10.08 14.37 -28.14
CA LYS A 80 -10.57 14.66 -29.49
C LYS A 80 -12.09 14.58 -29.64
N SER A 81 -12.74 13.79 -28.79
CA SER A 81 -14.18 13.63 -28.75
C SER A 81 -14.64 13.26 -27.33
N LEU A 82 -15.95 13.46 -27.07
CA LEU A 82 -16.57 13.04 -25.82
C LEU A 82 -16.40 11.53 -25.57
N GLU A 83 -16.56 10.74 -26.62
CA GLU A 83 -16.41 9.28 -26.56
C GLU A 83 -15.00 8.86 -26.13
N GLU A 84 -13.97 9.46 -26.69
CA GLU A 84 -12.58 9.20 -26.31
C GLU A 84 -12.29 9.63 -24.87
N GLY A 85 -12.83 10.76 -24.44
CA GLY A 85 -12.75 11.22 -23.04
C GLY A 85 -13.38 10.23 -22.07
N GLN A 86 -14.58 9.73 -22.38
CA GLN A 86 -15.28 8.74 -21.56
C GLN A 86 -14.52 7.41 -21.48
N LYS A 87 -14.02 6.89 -22.62
CA LYS A 87 -13.17 5.69 -22.65
C LYS A 87 -11.93 5.85 -21.78
N GLY A 88 -11.28 7.02 -21.84
CA GLY A 88 -10.11 7.34 -21.04
C GLY A 88 -10.40 7.29 -19.52
N ILE A 89 -11.53 7.85 -19.09
CA ILE A 89 -11.95 7.81 -17.67
C ILE A 89 -12.23 6.38 -17.22
N VAL A 90 -12.97 5.61 -18.00
CA VAL A 90 -13.30 4.21 -17.68
C VAL A 90 -12.01 3.37 -17.57
N PHE A 91 -11.09 3.55 -18.51
CA PHE A 91 -9.80 2.87 -18.49
C PHE A 91 -8.95 3.27 -17.27
N ALA A 92 -8.92 4.56 -16.93
CA ALA A 92 -8.24 5.04 -15.73
C ALA A 92 -8.85 4.47 -14.44
N ALA A 93 -10.19 4.37 -14.37
CA ALA A 93 -10.88 3.73 -13.24
C ALA A 93 -10.49 2.25 -13.11
N PHE A 94 -10.42 1.53 -14.24
CA PHE A 94 -9.98 0.13 -14.26
C PHE A 94 -8.53 -0.02 -13.76
N LEU A 95 -7.61 0.83 -14.23
CA LEU A 95 -6.22 0.81 -13.77
C LEU A 95 -6.11 1.09 -12.27
N LYS A 96 -6.97 1.93 -11.72
CA LYS A 96 -6.99 2.20 -10.27
C LYS A 96 -7.34 1.00 -9.41
N LEU A 97 -8.01 -0.02 -9.93
CA LEU A 97 -8.25 -1.27 -9.20
C LEU A 97 -6.96 -2.07 -8.97
N ILE A 98 -5.94 -1.84 -9.81
CA ILE A 98 -4.64 -2.52 -9.71
C ILE A 98 -3.71 -1.82 -8.70
N ILE A 99 -3.89 -0.50 -8.49
CA ILE A 99 -3.02 0.28 -7.59
C ILE A 99 -2.95 -0.28 -6.17
N PRO A 100 -4.05 -0.69 -5.50
CA PRO A 100 -3.98 -1.27 -4.17
C PRO A 100 -3.08 -2.50 -4.10
N LEU A 101 -3.08 -3.35 -5.11
CA LEU A 101 -2.18 -4.51 -5.16
C LEU A 101 -0.71 -4.09 -5.20
N ILE A 102 -0.39 -3.01 -5.91
CA ILE A 102 0.99 -2.52 -6.04
C ILE A 102 1.44 -1.78 -4.78
N VAL A 103 0.53 -1.09 -4.10
CA VAL A 103 0.87 -0.23 -2.95
C VAL A 103 0.70 -0.95 -1.62
N VAL A 104 -0.43 -1.65 -1.42
CA VAL A 104 -0.77 -2.27 -0.13
C VAL A 104 -0.01 -3.58 0.08
N LEU A 105 0.09 -4.40 -0.98
CA LEU A 105 0.72 -5.72 -0.88
C LEU A 105 2.18 -5.66 -0.39
N PRO A 106 3.05 -4.77 -0.89
CA PRO A 106 4.40 -4.62 -0.35
C PRO A 106 4.42 -4.27 1.15
N GLY A 107 3.51 -3.43 1.61
CA GLY A 107 3.38 -3.11 3.04
C GLY A 107 3.05 -4.34 3.89
N ILE A 108 2.10 -5.16 3.44
CA ILE A 108 1.75 -6.42 4.12
C ILE A 108 2.92 -7.40 4.12
N ILE A 109 3.63 -7.54 2.99
CA ILE A 109 4.83 -8.39 2.89
C ILE A 109 5.88 -7.93 3.91
N ALA A 110 6.19 -6.63 3.95
CA ALA A 110 7.16 -6.10 4.91
C ALA A 110 6.72 -6.35 6.36
N TYR A 111 5.43 -6.21 6.66
CA TYR A 111 4.86 -6.50 7.98
C TYR A 111 5.06 -7.98 8.35
N VAL A 112 4.60 -8.91 7.51
CA VAL A 112 4.66 -10.35 7.78
C VAL A 112 6.10 -10.86 7.91
N MET A 113 7.03 -10.35 7.10
CA MET A 113 8.43 -10.74 7.16
C MET A 113 9.16 -10.26 8.42
N ASN A 114 8.62 -9.27 9.09
CA ASN A 114 9.15 -8.76 10.36
C ASN A 114 8.35 -9.23 11.58
N LEU A 115 7.44 -10.20 11.42
CA LEU A 115 6.81 -10.89 12.54
C LEU A 115 7.78 -11.89 13.17
N ASP A 116 7.74 -11.96 14.49
CA ASP A 116 8.39 -13.02 15.23
C ASP A 116 7.63 -14.34 15.03
N PRO A 117 8.29 -15.41 14.56
CA PRO A 117 7.65 -16.68 14.28
C PRO A 117 6.96 -17.33 15.48
N GLU A 118 7.49 -17.08 16.70
CA GLU A 118 7.01 -17.70 17.93
C GLU A 118 5.85 -16.91 18.57
N THR A 119 5.97 -15.59 18.58
CA THR A 119 4.98 -14.72 19.25
C THR A 119 3.92 -14.18 18.32
N GLY A 120 4.15 -14.19 17.01
CA GLY A 120 3.28 -13.55 16.00
C GLY A 120 3.22 -12.01 16.11
N GLN A 121 4.09 -11.41 16.94
CA GLN A 121 4.19 -9.97 17.10
C GLN A 121 5.33 -9.40 16.27
N LEU A 122 5.31 -8.09 16.05
CA LEU A 122 6.41 -7.41 15.36
C LEU A 122 7.70 -7.53 16.17
N ASN A 123 8.75 -8.03 15.52
CA ASN A 123 10.05 -8.16 16.13
C ASN A 123 10.76 -6.80 16.20
N MET A 124 10.65 -6.13 17.35
CA MET A 124 11.20 -4.80 17.56
C MET A 124 12.72 -4.74 17.41
N ALA A 125 13.42 -5.83 17.67
CA ALA A 125 14.88 -5.90 17.51
C ALA A 125 15.27 -5.92 16.03
N LEU A 126 14.57 -6.67 15.18
CA LEU A 126 14.76 -6.64 13.73
C LEU A 126 14.43 -5.27 13.16
N LEU A 127 13.30 -4.68 13.59
CA LEU A 127 12.87 -3.37 13.13
C LEU A 127 13.87 -2.26 13.49
N SER A 128 14.52 -2.32 14.66
CA SER A 128 15.55 -1.35 15.06
C SER A 128 16.81 -1.45 14.19
N ASN A 129 17.26 -2.67 13.92
CA ASN A 129 18.45 -2.93 13.13
C ASN A 129 18.27 -2.62 11.65
N GLU A 130 17.06 -2.78 11.13
CA GLU A 130 16.73 -2.59 9.71
C GLU A 130 16.28 -1.18 9.34
N GLY A 131 16.24 -0.26 10.30
CA GLY A 131 15.88 1.14 10.06
C GLY A 131 14.38 1.42 9.98
N PHE A 132 13.54 0.52 10.51
CA PHE A 132 12.10 0.73 10.61
C PHE A 132 11.69 1.63 11.79
N LEU A 133 12.58 1.85 12.74
CA LEU A 133 12.30 2.75 13.85
C LEU A 133 12.55 4.20 13.43
N GLY A 134 11.55 5.03 13.67
CA GLY A 134 11.67 6.48 13.58
C GLY A 134 12.47 7.05 14.74
N THR A 135 12.74 8.35 14.69
CA THR A 135 13.54 9.12 15.64
C THR A 135 13.04 9.04 17.11
N ALA A 136 11.80 8.63 17.33
CA ALA A 136 11.18 8.51 18.65
C ALA A 136 11.03 7.05 19.14
N GLY A 137 11.70 6.08 18.48
CA GLY A 137 11.52 4.65 18.78
C GLY A 137 10.17 4.07 18.32
N ASN A 138 9.38 4.85 17.60
CA ASN A 138 8.11 4.42 17.01
C ASN A 138 8.36 3.74 15.68
N ILE A 139 7.48 2.79 15.30
CA ILE A 139 7.56 2.13 13.99
C ILE A 139 7.28 3.16 12.90
N ALA A 140 8.25 3.37 12.02
CA ALA A 140 8.11 4.21 10.85
C ALA A 140 7.53 3.37 9.69
N ASN A 141 6.22 3.30 9.59
CA ASN A 141 5.51 2.57 8.54
C ASN A 141 5.93 3.02 7.13
N ASP A 142 6.35 4.27 7.00
CA ASP A 142 6.82 4.86 5.74
C ASP A 142 8.12 4.21 5.23
N ASN A 143 8.87 3.53 6.09
CA ASN A 143 10.10 2.83 5.74
C ASN A 143 9.86 1.43 5.13
N ALA A 144 8.62 0.94 5.09
CA ALA A 144 8.32 -0.39 4.55
C ALA A 144 8.73 -0.54 3.07
N ALA A 145 8.39 0.44 2.23
CA ALA A 145 8.75 0.41 0.81
C ALA A 145 10.27 0.58 0.58
N PRO A 146 10.98 1.55 1.21
CA PRO A 146 12.44 1.61 1.18
C PRO A 146 13.12 0.32 1.64
N TRP A 147 12.62 -0.31 2.71
CA TRP A 147 13.16 -1.57 3.21
C TRP A 147 13.05 -2.71 2.20
N LEU A 148 11.89 -2.88 1.55
CA LEU A 148 11.71 -3.87 0.49
C LEU A 148 12.63 -3.60 -0.70
N ILE A 149 12.78 -2.35 -1.11
CA ILE A 149 13.69 -1.95 -2.20
C ILE A 149 15.13 -2.28 -1.83
N LYS A 150 15.53 -2.02 -0.58
CA LYS A 150 16.88 -2.31 -0.08
C LYS A 150 17.20 -3.80 -0.13
N ASN A 151 16.28 -4.64 0.35
CA ASN A 151 16.55 -6.05 0.59
C ASN A 151 16.25 -6.96 -0.61
N PHE A 152 15.25 -6.65 -1.42
CA PHE A 152 14.78 -7.55 -2.48
C PHE A 152 15.10 -7.08 -3.90
N ILE A 153 15.46 -5.83 -4.10
CA ILE A 153 15.69 -5.31 -5.45
C ILE A 153 17.18 -5.33 -5.80
N PRO A 154 17.57 -5.91 -6.94
CA PRO A 154 18.95 -5.86 -7.44
C PRO A 154 19.45 -4.42 -7.65
N VAL A 155 20.76 -4.20 -7.49
CA VAL A 155 21.38 -2.87 -7.49
C VAL A 155 21.01 -2.05 -8.74
N GLY A 156 21.01 -2.65 -9.93
CA GLY A 156 20.65 -1.95 -11.18
C GLY A 156 19.21 -1.46 -11.22
N LEU A 157 18.26 -2.24 -10.71
CA LEU A 157 16.85 -1.87 -10.65
C LEU A 157 16.56 -0.81 -9.56
N LYS A 158 17.38 -0.72 -8.51
CA LYS A 158 17.26 0.35 -7.50
C LYS A 158 17.43 1.72 -8.13
N GLY A 159 18.39 1.87 -9.03
CA GLY A 159 18.59 3.11 -9.77
C GLY A 159 17.39 3.49 -10.66
N LEU A 160 16.80 2.50 -11.33
CA LEU A 160 15.61 2.70 -12.15
C LEU A 160 14.40 3.16 -11.32
N ILE A 161 14.19 2.57 -10.14
CA ILE A 161 13.11 2.95 -9.22
C ILE A 161 13.32 4.39 -8.74
N LEU A 162 14.54 4.76 -8.33
CA LEU A 162 14.84 6.12 -7.92
C LEU A 162 14.61 7.13 -9.06
N ALA A 163 15.03 6.80 -10.29
CA ALA A 163 14.80 7.64 -11.46
C ALA A 163 13.28 7.78 -11.75
N ALA A 164 12.51 6.70 -11.63
CA ALA A 164 11.05 6.73 -11.81
C ALA A 164 10.36 7.60 -10.74
N LEU A 165 10.78 7.49 -9.47
CA LEU A 165 10.28 8.34 -8.39
C LEU A 165 10.62 9.82 -8.63
N ALA A 166 11.86 10.12 -9.02
CA ALA A 166 12.27 11.48 -9.34
C ALA A 166 11.46 12.05 -10.52
N ALA A 167 11.26 11.26 -11.57
CA ALA A 167 10.43 11.64 -12.71
C ALA A 167 8.97 11.91 -12.30
N ALA A 168 8.40 11.09 -11.41
CA ALA A 168 7.03 11.28 -10.92
C ALA A 168 6.88 12.56 -10.07
N ILE A 169 7.92 12.98 -9.35
CA ILE A 169 7.89 14.22 -8.55
C ILE A 169 8.02 15.46 -9.44
N VAL A 170 8.80 15.35 -10.53
CA VAL A 170 9.07 16.49 -11.42
C VAL A 170 7.97 16.69 -12.48
N SER A 171 7.23 15.65 -12.82
CA SER A 171 6.14 15.72 -13.80
C SER A 171 4.89 16.37 -13.22
#